data_b60d194e69af4ac87d33798e9cee3421
#
_entry.id   b60d194e69af4ac87d33798e9cee3421
#
_cell.length_a   1.000
_cell.length_b   1.000
_cell.length_c   1.000
_cell.angle_alpha   90.00
_cell.angle_beta   90.00
_cell.angle_gamma   90.00
#
_symmetry.space_group_name_H-M   'P 1'
#
loop_
_entity.id
_entity.type
_entity.pdbx_description
1 polymer ?
#
loop_
_entity_poly.entity_id
_entity_poly.type
_entity_poly.pdbx_seq_one_letter_code
_entity_poly.pdbx_strand_id
1 'polypeptide(L)'
;MKKVVVASDSFKGCLSSAQVADAVEKGIHEVYPECEVVKLGVADGGEGTLDVFRKTCGGTEITMTVDGPLVGQVEATYLILHDGETAVIEMASACGLTLVPEDRRDPIKSTTYGLGQLIMDAIGRGCRKVIVTLGGSATVDAGLGMLSALGFRFYNDGSYQGGRMPNACYGAELELLVDYDDSQVPQEVRDTEFVAVCDVVAPLCGPDGAALRYGPQKGMDRYMAEAIECGMRNFADILKDKTGISLHEMPAAGAAGGVGGAMIAFLGAEVRQGSDAVLDAVCFEEHIKGADLIITGEGRIDCQTMDGKLPYAVACRAVGAPVVAVCGCSEVTSLPCFASILPVTPSGIPSNHALNPMTASKNITAATVNFLKKKK
;
A
#
# COMPACT_ATOMS: atom_id res chain seq x y z
N MET A 1 11.31 -33.70 -5.09
CA MET A 1 10.62 -32.40 -5.19
C MET A 1 10.57 -32.03 -6.68
N LYS A 2 9.38 -31.75 -7.19
CA LYS A 2 9.16 -31.48 -8.63
C LYS A 2 8.85 -30.01 -8.90
N LYS A 3 8.05 -29.38 -8.02
CA LYS A 3 7.65 -27.98 -8.19
C LYS A 3 7.70 -27.22 -6.86
N VAL A 4 8.33 -26.06 -6.86
CA VAL A 4 8.37 -25.12 -5.73
C VAL A 4 7.90 -23.75 -6.20
N VAL A 5 7.03 -23.10 -5.42
CA VAL A 5 6.61 -21.73 -5.65
C VAL A 5 7.30 -20.82 -4.64
N VAL A 6 7.90 -19.74 -5.11
CA VAL A 6 8.55 -18.72 -4.28
C VAL A 6 7.78 -17.41 -4.40
N ALA A 7 7.19 -16.97 -3.29
CA ALA A 7 6.42 -15.72 -3.17
C ALA A 7 6.87 -14.99 -1.90
N SER A 8 8.01 -14.31 -1.98
CA SER A 8 8.65 -13.62 -0.84
C SER A 8 8.62 -12.12 -1.05
N ASP A 9 8.33 -11.37 0.00
CA ASP A 9 8.56 -9.93 0.02
C ASP A 9 10.06 -9.58 -0.05
N SER A 10 10.33 -8.33 -0.27
CA SER A 10 11.66 -7.74 -0.19
C SER A 10 12.23 -7.83 1.24
N PHE A 11 13.54 -7.94 1.36
CA PHE A 11 14.22 -7.69 2.63
C PHE A 11 14.58 -6.20 2.65
N LYS A 12 13.66 -5.38 3.18
CA LYS A 12 13.69 -3.91 3.13
C LYS A 12 15.09 -3.37 3.46
N GLY A 13 15.62 -2.51 2.58
CA GLY A 13 16.97 -1.95 2.70
C GLY A 13 18.12 -2.91 2.36
N CYS A 14 17.83 -4.14 1.85
CA CYS A 14 18.84 -5.15 1.54
C CYS A 14 18.62 -5.80 0.16
N LEU A 15 17.54 -6.57 -0.02
CA LEU A 15 17.27 -7.33 -1.24
C LEU A 15 15.86 -7.09 -1.74
N SER A 16 15.69 -6.94 -3.04
CA SER A 16 14.36 -6.94 -3.66
C SER A 16 13.71 -8.33 -3.60
N SER A 17 12.38 -8.41 -3.74
CA SER A 17 11.63 -9.66 -3.83
C SER A 17 12.24 -10.61 -4.88
N ALA A 18 12.59 -10.10 -6.07
CA ALA A 18 13.23 -10.88 -7.13
C ALA A 18 14.59 -11.45 -6.69
N GLN A 19 15.43 -10.65 -6.03
CA GLN A 19 16.74 -11.10 -5.55
C GLN A 19 16.63 -12.15 -4.45
N VAL A 20 15.63 -12.07 -3.58
CA VAL A 20 15.34 -13.11 -2.58
C VAL A 20 14.92 -14.39 -3.31
N ALA A 21 14.01 -14.31 -4.28
CA ALA A 21 13.56 -15.47 -5.05
C ALA A 21 14.71 -16.13 -5.82
N ASP A 22 15.61 -15.37 -6.44
CA ASP A 22 16.81 -15.89 -7.13
C ASP A 22 17.76 -16.64 -6.17
N ALA A 23 17.93 -16.12 -4.96
CA ALA A 23 18.77 -16.77 -3.95
C ALA A 23 18.17 -18.08 -3.44
N VAL A 24 16.83 -18.13 -3.29
CA VAL A 24 16.07 -19.34 -2.93
C VAL A 24 16.16 -20.37 -4.06
N GLU A 25 15.87 -19.97 -5.31
CA GLU A 25 15.96 -20.84 -6.51
C GLU A 25 17.34 -21.50 -6.61
N LYS A 26 18.42 -20.73 -6.44
CA LYS A 26 19.77 -21.26 -6.43
C LYS A 26 19.92 -22.37 -5.38
N GLY A 27 19.43 -22.17 -4.16
CA GLY A 27 19.47 -23.18 -3.11
C GLY A 27 18.65 -24.42 -3.42
N ILE A 28 17.51 -24.26 -4.10
CA ILE A 28 16.67 -25.37 -4.55
C ILE A 28 17.43 -26.22 -5.59
N HIS A 29 18.01 -25.58 -6.60
CA HIS A 29 18.70 -26.28 -7.69
C HIS A 29 20.02 -26.97 -7.24
N GLU A 30 20.66 -26.51 -6.15
CA GLU A 30 21.79 -27.22 -5.56
C GLU A 30 21.39 -28.59 -4.96
N VAL A 31 20.11 -28.77 -4.56
CA VAL A 31 19.63 -30.04 -3.96
C VAL A 31 18.75 -30.83 -4.93
N TYR A 32 17.95 -30.14 -5.74
CA TYR A 32 17.03 -30.69 -6.73
C TYR A 32 17.22 -29.98 -8.09
N PRO A 33 18.22 -30.38 -8.90
CA PRO A 33 18.55 -29.67 -10.15
C PRO A 33 17.42 -29.58 -11.16
N GLU A 34 16.51 -30.56 -11.20
CA GLU A 34 15.39 -30.66 -12.14
C GLU A 34 14.07 -30.12 -11.56
N CYS A 35 14.11 -29.41 -10.43
CA CYS A 35 12.91 -28.86 -9.81
C CYS A 35 12.41 -27.64 -10.60
N GLU A 36 11.15 -27.63 -10.96
CA GLU A 36 10.48 -26.42 -11.46
C GLU A 36 10.36 -25.39 -10.34
N VAL A 37 10.91 -24.20 -10.52
CA VAL A 37 10.80 -23.10 -9.56
C VAL A 37 10.00 -21.96 -10.19
N VAL A 38 8.81 -21.72 -9.64
CA VAL A 38 7.95 -20.61 -10.05
C VAL A 38 8.20 -19.46 -9.11
N LYS A 39 8.76 -18.36 -9.62
CA LYS A 39 9.02 -17.13 -8.86
C LYS A 39 7.91 -16.13 -9.10
N LEU A 40 7.18 -15.77 -8.05
CA LEU A 40 6.15 -14.75 -8.09
C LEU A 40 6.72 -13.45 -7.50
N GLY A 41 6.69 -12.38 -8.28
CA GLY A 41 6.96 -11.05 -7.78
C GLY A 41 5.80 -10.62 -6.89
N VAL A 42 6.05 -10.35 -5.62
CA VAL A 42 5.03 -9.97 -4.65
C VAL A 42 5.54 -8.80 -3.78
N ALA A 43 4.61 -8.04 -3.23
CA ALA A 43 4.86 -6.93 -2.29
C ALA A 43 3.74 -6.85 -1.27
N ASP A 44 3.97 -6.10 -0.19
CA ASP A 44 3.02 -5.91 0.90
C ASP A 44 1.98 -4.78 0.63
N GLY A 45 1.86 -4.30 -0.62
CA GLY A 45 0.95 -3.19 -0.96
C GLY A 45 1.53 -1.79 -0.69
N GLY A 46 2.76 -1.71 -0.22
CA GLY A 46 3.52 -0.47 -0.04
C GLY A 46 4.28 -0.04 -1.29
N GLU A 47 5.40 0.63 -1.07
CA GLU A 47 6.31 1.09 -2.14
C GLU A 47 6.81 -0.09 -2.99
N GLY A 48 6.72 0.05 -4.31
CA GLY A 48 7.10 -0.99 -5.28
C GLY A 48 5.96 -1.91 -5.72
N THR A 49 4.74 -1.70 -5.23
CA THR A 49 3.57 -2.47 -5.66
C THR A 49 3.30 -2.29 -7.15
N LEU A 50 3.46 -1.08 -7.70
CA LEU A 50 3.33 -0.81 -9.13
C LEU A 50 4.29 -1.66 -9.96
N ASP A 51 5.54 -1.79 -9.51
CA ASP A 51 6.57 -2.62 -10.15
C ASP A 51 6.19 -4.12 -10.18
N VAL A 52 5.53 -4.60 -9.13
CA VAL A 52 5.01 -5.97 -9.07
C VAL A 52 3.89 -6.16 -10.10
N PHE A 53 2.90 -5.28 -10.10
CA PHE A 53 1.82 -5.33 -11.10
C PHE A 53 2.37 -5.27 -12.52
N ARG A 54 3.32 -4.36 -12.78
CA ARG A 54 3.97 -4.22 -14.09
C ARG A 54 4.66 -5.51 -14.55
N LYS A 55 5.43 -6.13 -13.67
CA LYS A 55 6.18 -7.36 -14.00
C LYS A 55 5.30 -8.58 -14.17
N THR A 56 4.19 -8.64 -13.45
CA THR A 56 3.31 -9.82 -13.41
C THR A 56 2.15 -9.71 -14.39
N CYS A 57 1.43 -8.59 -14.35
CA CYS A 57 0.26 -8.37 -15.19
C CYS A 57 0.62 -7.63 -16.49
N GLY A 58 1.84 -7.08 -16.60
CA GLY A 58 2.22 -6.22 -17.70
C GLY A 58 1.38 -4.95 -17.75
N GLY A 59 1.45 -4.22 -18.85
CA GLY A 59 0.66 -3.01 -19.07
C GLY A 59 1.49 -1.85 -19.60
N THR A 60 0.89 -0.67 -19.61
CA THR A 60 1.49 0.56 -20.10
C THR A 60 1.64 1.57 -18.98
N GLU A 61 2.85 2.00 -18.71
CA GLU A 61 3.11 3.11 -17.78
C GLU A 61 2.74 4.45 -18.42
N ILE A 62 2.00 5.24 -17.67
CA ILE A 62 1.59 6.59 -18.02
C ILE A 62 2.25 7.55 -17.04
N THR A 63 3.09 8.44 -17.55
CA THR A 63 3.70 9.51 -16.75
C THR A 63 3.07 10.84 -17.15
N MET A 64 2.68 11.63 -16.15
CA MET A 64 2.11 12.96 -16.36
C MET A 64 2.52 13.92 -15.25
N THR A 65 2.48 15.19 -15.54
CA THR A 65 2.68 16.26 -14.55
C THR A 65 1.38 16.52 -13.81
N VAL A 66 1.41 16.45 -12.49
CA VAL A 66 0.28 16.70 -11.59
C VAL A 66 0.68 17.65 -10.48
N ASP A 67 -0.30 18.16 -9.75
CA ASP A 67 -0.03 18.95 -8.54
C ASP A 67 0.61 18.05 -7.46
N GLY A 68 1.68 18.54 -6.88
CA GLY A 68 2.37 17.85 -5.78
C GLY A 68 1.63 17.98 -4.45
N PRO A 69 2.15 17.31 -3.40
CA PRO A 69 1.53 17.36 -2.06
C PRO A 69 1.60 18.75 -1.42
N LEU A 70 2.55 19.58 -1.81
CA LEU A 70 2.66 21.00 -1.48
C LEU A 70 2.59 21.84 -2.77
N VAL A 71 2.74 23.14 -2.64
CA VAL A 71 2.76 24.05 -3.79
C VAL A 71 3.84 23.63 -4.79
N GLY A 72 3.44 23.35 -6.03
CA GLY A 72 4.29 22.93 -7.13
C GLY A 72 3.77 21.70 -7.84
N GLN A 73 4.40 21.35 -8.94
CA GLN A 73 4.04 20.19 -9.75
C GLN A 73 5.11 19.11 -9.63
N VAL A 74 4.68 17.87 -9.81
CA VAL A 74 5.53 16.67 -9.81
C VAL A 74 5.21 15.81 -11.04
N GLU A 75 6.19 15.07 -11.52
CA GLU A 75 5.94 13.98 -12.46
C GLU A 75 5.52 12.75 -11.68
N ALA A 76 4.35 12.23 -11.97
CA ALA A 76 3.80 11.04 -11.35
C ALA A 76 3.46 10.00 -12.40
N THR A 77 3.69 8.72 -12.05
CA THR A 77 3.47 7.60 -12.96
C THR A 77 2.44 6.66 -12.37
N TYR A 78 1.55 6.13 -13.23
CA TYR A 78 0.65 5.04 -12.91
C TYR A 78 0.66 4.00 -14.04
N LEU A 79 0.05 2.84 -13.82
CA LEU A 79 0.05 1.71 -14.74
C LEU A 79 -1.39 1.43 -15.22
N ILE A 80 -1.59 1.31 -16.53
CA ILE A 80 -2.79 0.70 -17.10
C ILE A 80 -2.44 -0.76 -17.44
N LEU A 81 -3.16 -1.71 -16.86
CA LEU A 81 -2.91 -3.14 -17.07
C LEU A 81 -3.23 -3.56 -18.50
N HIS A 82 -2.85 -4.78 -18.88
CA HIS A 82 -3.06 -5.30 -20.24
C HIS A 82 -4.54 -5.43 -20.66
N ASP A 83 -5.47 -5.46 -19.69
CA ASP A 83 -6.91 -5.44 -19.99
C ASP A 83 -7.38 -4.10 -20.60
N GLY A 84 -6.56 -3.05 -20.46
CA GLY A 84 -6.87 -1.68 -20.91
C GLY A 84 -7.94 -0.97 -20.08
N GLU A 85 -8.50 -1.63 -19.07
CA GLU A 85 -9.63 -1.16 -18.26
C GLU A 85 -9.26 -0.94 -16.79
N THR A 86 -8.17 -1.54 -16.31
CA THR A 86 -7.71 -1.42 -14.92
C THR A 86 -6.50 -0.51 -14.82
N ALA A 87 -6.60 0.54 -13.99
CA ALA A 87 -5.47 1.39 -13.60
C ALA A 87 -4.98 1.06 -12.20
N VAL A 88 -3.67 1.02 -12.00
CA VAL A 88 -3.01 0.89 -10.68
C VAL A 88 -2.24 2.18 -10.41
N ILE A 89 -2.57 2.85 -9.32
CA ILE A 89 -2.01 4.15 -8.95
C ILE A 89 -1.40 4.05 -7.54
N GLU A 90 -0.11 4.27 -7.42
CA GLU A 90 0.50 4.52 -6.11
C GLU A 90 0.28 5.99 -5.74
N MET A 91 -0.51 6.27 -4.70
CA MET A 91 -0.73 7.66 -4.29
C MET A 91 0.57 8.39 -3.95
N ALA A 92 1.59 7.67 -3.49
CA ALA A 92 2.90 8.23 -3.16
C ALA A 92 3.60 8.84 -4.38
N SER A 93 3.24 8.47 -5.62
CA SER A 93 3.79 9.07 -6.82
C SER A 93 3.41 10.55 -6.99
N ALA A 94 2.22 10.94 -6.51
CA ALA A 94 1.73 12.33 -6.54
C ALA A 94 1.74 13.01 -5.16
N CYS A 95 1.55 12.24 -4.07
CA CYS A 95 1.30 12.76 -2.72
C CYS A 95 2.22 12.15 -1.66
N GLY A 96 3.39 11.63 -2.05
CA GLY A 96 4.28 10.87 -1.17
C GLY A 96 5.20 11.71 -0.29
N LEU A 97 5.59 11.13 0.86
CA LEU A 97 6.59 11.71 1.77
C LEU A 97 7.96 11.91 1.11
N THR A 98 8.32 11.07 0.16
CA THR A 98 9.59 11.15 -0.59
C THR A 98 9.68 12.37 -1.50
N LEU A 99 8.52 12.95 -1.87
CA LEU A 99 8.46 14.18 -2.68
C LEU A 99 8.72 15.44 -1.86
N VAL A 100 8.69 15.34 -0.53
CA VAL A 100 8.82 16.49 0.38
C VAL A 100 10.03 16.31 1.28
N PRO A 101 11.08 17.17 1.14
CA PRO A 101 12.19 17.19 2.07
C PRO A 101 11.70 17.33 3.51
N GLU A 102 12.38 16.67 4.46
CA GLU A 102 11.93 16.59 5.85
C GLU A 102 11.75 17.97 6.50
N ASP A 103 12.66 18.89 6.19
CA ASP A 103 12.64 20.28 6.66
C ASP A 103 11.55 21.15 6.03
N ARG A 104 10.86 20.65 5.01
CA ARG A 104 9.77 21.35 4.29
C ARG A 104 8.42 20.71 4.48
N ARG A 105 8.31 19.66 5.28
CA ARG A 105 7.03 19.00 5.55
C ARG A 105 6.07 19.95 6.24
N ASP A 106 4.95 20.21 5.59
CA ASP A 106 3.84 21.03 6.12
C ASP A 106 2.52 20.32 5.80
N PRO A 107 2.15 19.32 6.61
CA PRO A 107 0.98 18.51 6.33
C PRO A 107 -0.35 19.30 6.38
N ILE A 108 -0.40 20.43 7.10
CA ILE A 108 -1.58 21.31 7.15
C ILE A 108 -1.87 21.93 5.77
N LYS A 109 -0.81 22.22 5.00
CA LYS A 109 -0.88 22.78 3.64
C LYS A 109 -0.73 21.72 2.57
N SER A 110 -0.80 20.43 2.93
CA SER A 110 -0.71 19.36 1.95
C SER A 110 -2.07 19.03 1.34
N THR A 111 -2.03 18.59 0.08
CA THR A 111 -3.23 18.23 -0.69
C THR A 111 -3.07 16.92 -1.43
N THR A 112 -4.16 16.20 -1.61
CA THR A 112 -4.26 14.99 -2.44
C THR A 112 -4.77 15.29 -3.86
N TYR A 113 -4.79 16.56 -4.29
CA TYR A 113 -5.35 16.96 -5.58
C TYR A 113 -4.69 16.23 -6.75
N GLY A 114 -3.36 16.08 -6.74
CA GLY A 114 -2.60 15.35 -7.77
C GLY A 114 -3.00 13.87 -7.90
N LEU A 115 -3.37 13.22 -6.79
CA LEU A 115 -3.95 11.86 -6.85
C LEU A 115 -5.25 11.85 -7.65
N GLY A 116 -6.13 12.81 -7.40
CA GLY A 116 -7.38 12.93 -8.16
C GLY A 116 -7.15 13.21 -9.64
N GLN A 117 -6.10 13.98 -9.99
CA GLN A 117 -5.71 14.21 -11.39
C GLN A 117 -5.27 12.92 -12.08
N LEU A 118 -4.49 12.05 -11.41
CA LEU A 118 -4.11 10.73 -11.94
C LEU A 118 -5.34 9.85 -12.18
N ILE A 119 -6.27 9.82 -11.22
CA ILE A 119 -7.53 9.06 -11.33
C ILE A 119 -8.35 9.56 -12.53
N MET A 120 -8.50 10.87 -12.69
CA MET A 120 -9.24 11.45 -13.81
C MET A 120 -8.60 11.15 -15.16
N ASP A 121 -7.27 11.19 -15.27
CA ASP A 121 -6.57 10.82 -16.51
C ASP A 121 -6.79 9.34 -16.84
N ALA A 122 -6.69 8.45 -15.86
CA ALA A 122 -6.94 7.03 -16.05
C ALA A 122 -8.38 6.75 -16.55
N ILE A 123 -9.39 7.37 -15.91
CA ILE A 123 -10.79 7.27 -16.33
C ILE A 123 -10.99 7.85 -17.73
N GLY A 124 -10.37 9.00 -18.03
CA GLY A 124 -10.40 9.65 -19.35
C GLY A 124 -9.78 8.78 -20.45
N ARG A 125 -8.84 7.90 -20.13
CA ARG A 125 -8.25 6.91 -21.05
C ARG A 125 -9.09 5.64 -21.21
N GLY A 126 -10.21 5.54 -20.51
CA GLY A 126 -11.13 4.42 -20.64
C GLY A 126 -11.08 3.42 -19.50
N CYS A 127 -10.24 3.61 -18.49
CA CYS A 127 -10.24 2.73 -17.32
C CYS A 127 -11.59 2.82 -16.58
N ARG A 128 -12.05 1.67 -16.10
CA ARG A 128 -13.31 1.52 -15.34
C ARG A 128 -13.09 0.79 -14.03
N LYS A 129 -11.85 0.43 -13.75
CA LYS A 129 -11.39 -0.07 -12.44
C LYS A 129 -10.12 0.67 -12.07
N VAL A 130 -10.10 1.26 -10.87
CA VAL A 130 -8.95 2.02 -10.35
C VAL A 130 -8.55 1.44 -9.00
N ILE A 131 -7.33 0.91 -8.94
CA ILE A 131 -6.69 0.39 -7.74
C ILE A 131 -5.73 1.46 -7.22
N VAL A 132 -5.95 1.96 -6.01
CA VAL A 132 -5.10 2.97 -5.39
C VAL A 132 -4.39 2.39 -4.18
N THR A 133 -3.07 2.38 -4.18
CA THR A 133 -2.30 2.00 -2.98
C THR A 133 -2.07 3.23 -2.09
N LEU A 134 -2.37 3.10 -0.81
CA LEU A 134 -2.44 4.23 0.14
C LEU A 134 -1.17 4.41 0.99
N GLY A 135 -0.11 3.64 0.73
CA GLY A 135 1.15 3.73 1.45
C GLY A 135 1.94 5.01 1.17
N GLY A 136 2.77 5.44 2.13
CA GLY A 136 3.79 6.47 1.93
C GLY A 136 3.29 7.92 1.80
N SER A 137 2.05 8.24 2.17
CA SER A 137 1.44 9.56 2.01
C SER A 137 2.07 10.68 2.87
N ALA A 138 2.20 11.88 2.30
CA ALA A 138 2.58 13.12 3.01
C ALA A 138 1.38 13.93 3.53
N THR A 139 0.17 13.60 3.12
CA THR A 139 -1.03 14.43 3.23
C THR A 139 -1.93 14.05 4.39
N VAL A 140 -2.77 15.00 4.84
CA VAL A 140 -3.77 14.84 5.90
C VAL A 140 -5.02 15.70 5.65
N ASP A 141 -5.45 15.76 4.40
CA ASP A 141 -6.58 16.56 3.93
C ASP A 141 -7.90 15.76 3.87
N ALA A 142 -7.97 14.59 4.51
CA ALA A 142 -9.10 13.66 4.45
C ALA A 142 -9.54 13.30 3.01
N GLY A 143 -8.64 13.44 2.02
CA GLY A 143 -8.94 13.20 0.62
C GLY A 143 -9.70 14.32 -0.09
N LEU A 144 -9.89 15.49 0.54
CA LEU A 144 -10.62 16.62 -0.06
C LEU A 144 -10.03 17.06 -1.40
N GLY A 145 -8.69 17.13 -1.50
CA GLY A 145 -8.02 17.47 -2.75
C GLY A 145 -8.35 16.47 -3.87
N MET A 146 -8.22 15.18 -3.59
CA MET A 146 -8.56 14.11 -4.53
C MET A 146 -10.01 14.23 -4.99
N LEU A 147 -10.96 14.34 -4.06
CA LEU A 147 -12.38 14.48 -4.38
C LEU A 147 -12.66 15.75 -5.19
N SER A 148 -11.99 16.88 -4.89
CA SER A 148 -12.15 18.12 -5.66
C SER A 148 -11.72 17.94 -7.12
N ALA A 149 -10.63 17.23 -7.38
CA ALA A 149 -10.19 16.92 -8.75
C ALA A 149 -11.18 15.99 -9.48
N LEU A 150 -11.92 15.15 -8.74
CA LEU A 150 -12.96 14.28 -9.27
C LEU A 150 -14.31 15.00 -9.49
N GLY A 151 -14.40 16.32 -9.19
CA GLY A 151 -15.60 17.13 -9.45
C GLY A 151 -16.45 17.42 -8.22
N PHE A 152 -16.11 16.91 -7.03
CA PHE A 152 -16.78 17.33 -5.79
C PHE A 152 -16.45 18.79 -5.47
N ARG A 153 -17.38 19.48 -4.87
CA ARG A 153 -17.22 20.86 -4.43
C ARG A 153 -17.47 20.97 -2.95
N PHE A 154 -16.61 21.68 -2.26
CA PHE A 154 -16.66 21.88 -0.82
C PHE A 154 -16.96 23.33 -0.50
N TYR A 155 -17.68 23.58 0.59
CA TYR A 155 -18.16 24.89 0.99
C TYR A 155 -17.85 25.16 2.47
N ASN A 156 -17.51 26.42 2.77
CA ASN A 156 -17.43 26.96 4.12
C ASN A 156 -18.65 27.86 4.41
N ASP A 157 -18.70 28.43 5.61
CA ASP A 157 -19.80 29.30 6.07
C ASP A 157 -19.88 30.68 5.39
N GLY A 158 -19.10 30.91 4.35
CA GLY A 158 -19.00 32.20 3.65
C GLY A 158 -17.99 33.17 4.27
N SER A 159 -17.38 32.85 5.40
CA SER A 159 -16.38 33.69 6.06
C SER A 159 -15.07 33.80 5.28
N TYR A 160 -14.84 32.85 4.38
CA TYR A 160 -13.66 32.78 3.54
C TYR A 160 -14.03 32.55 2.06
N GLN A 161 -13.51 33.39 1.15
CA GLN A 161 -13.64 33.27 -0.31
C GLN A 161 -15.11 33.17 -0.83
N GLY A 162 -16.09 33.72 -0.10
CA GLY A 162 -17.48 33.71 -0.54
C GLY A 162 -18.17 32.36 -0.46
N GLY A 163 -17.67 31.45 0.38
CA GLY A 163 -18.30 30.18 0.72
C GLY A 163 -17.81 28.96 -0.07
N ARG A 164 -17.28 29.12 -1.29
CA ARG A 164 -16.70 28.02 -2.04
C ARG A 164 -15.21 27.85 -1.71
N MET A 165 -14.82 26.64 -1.32
CA MET A 165 -13.44 26.31 -1.03
C MET A 165 -12.61 26.17 -2.33
N PRO A 166 -11.26 26.34 -2.27
CA PRO A 166 -10.38 26.15 -3.42
C PRO A 166 -10.52 24.74 -4.02
N ASN A 167 -10.18 24.59 -5.29
CA ASN A 167 -10.17 23.27 -5.93
C ASN A 167 -9.12 22.34 -5.29
N ALA A 168 -7.93 22.86 -4.97
CA ALA A 168 -6.92 22.12 -4.22
C ALA A 168 -7.13 22.37 -2.72
N CYS A 169 -8.08 21.66 -2.09
CA CYS A 169 -8.29 21.74 -0.64
C CYS A 169 -7.09 21.20 0.14
N TYR A 170 -6.85 21.78 1.30
CA TYR A 170 -5.75 21.44 2.20
C TYR A 170 -6.27 20.94 3.56
N GLY A 171 -5.41 20.30 4.34
CA GLY A 171 -5.77 19.83 5.67
C GLY A 171 -6.29 20.93 6.60
N ALA A 172 -5.73 22.14 6.51
CA ALA A 172 -6.17 23.31 7.31
C ALA A 172 -7.63 23.73 7.04
N GLU A 173 -8.21 23.34 5.92
CA GLU A 173 -9.56 23.74 5.52
C GLU A 173 -10.65 22.79 6.02
N LEU A 174 -10.28 21.64 6.60
CA LEU A 174 -11.22 20.67 7.15
C LEU A 174 -12.11 21.23 8.25
N GLU A 175 -11.57 22.11 9.09
CA GLU A 175 -12.32 22.75 10.18
C GLU A 175 -13.35 23.75 9.65
N LEU A 176 -13.10 24.34 8.47
CA LEU A 176 -13.97 25.35 7.85
C LEU A 176 -15.11 24.74 7.04
N LEU A 177 -15.06 23.44 6.79
CA LEU A 177 -16.05 22.75 5.98
C LEU A 177 -17.42 22.77 6.65
N VAL A 178 -18.45 23.14 5.87
CA VAL A 178 -19.87 23.10 6.32
C VAL A 178 -20.75 22.26 5.41
N ASP A 179 -20.36 22.08 4.14
CA ASP A 179 -21.16 21.35 3.17
C ASP A 179 -20.33 20.90 1.97
N TYR A 180 -20.88 19.96 1.19
CA TYR A 180 -20.32 19.56 -0.11
C TYR A 180 -21.43 19.31 -1.14
N ASP A 181 -21.07 19.40 -2.43
CA ASP A 181 -21.92 19.12 -3.58
C ASP A 181 -21.21 18.16 -4.54
N ASP A 182 -21.88 17.10 -4.93
CA ASP A 182 -21.41 16.08 -5.86
C ASP A 182 -22.08 16.14 -7.24
N SER A 183 -22.90 17.17 -7.49
CA SER A 183 -23.67 17.32 -8.74
C SER A 183 -22.80 17.46 -9.99
N GLN A 184 -21.54 17.85 -9.82
CA GLN A 184 -20.58 18.04 -10.92
C GLN A 184 -19.63 16.86 -11.09
N VAL A 185 -19.77 15.79 -10.30
CA VAL A 185 -18.97 14.56 -10.46
C VAL A 185 -19.39 13.88 -11.77
N PRO A 186 -18.46 13.65 -12.71
CA PRO A 186 -18.76 12.99 -13.98
C PRO A 186 -19.36 11.59 -13.78
N GLN A 187 -20.23 11.17 -14.68
CA GLN A 187 -20.84 9.84 -14.61
C GLN A 187 -19.80 8.73 -14.72
N GLU A 188 -18.74 8.95 -15.49
CA GLU A 188 -17.63 8.02 -15.64
C GLU A 188 -16.93 7.72 -14.30
N VAL A 189 -16.83 8.71 -13.40
CA VAL A 189 -16.31 8.51 -12.04
C VAL A 189 -17.26 7.63 -11.23
N ARG A 190 -18.57 7.86 -11.34
CA ARG A 190 -19.60 7.08 -10.64
C ARG A 190 -19.69 5.64 -11.13
N ASP A 191 -19.38 5.41 -12.41
CA ASP A 191 -19.41 4.09 -13.06
C ASP A 191 -18.09 3.31 -12.89
N THR A 192 -17.07 3.92 -12.26
CA THR A 192 -15.77 3.32 -12.02
C THR A 192 -15.75 2.51 -10.73
N GLU A 193 -15.24 1.28 -10.79
CA GLU A 193 -14.94 0.46 -9.61
C GLU A 193 -13.65 0.95 -8.94
N PHE A 194 -13.71 1.26 -7.66
CA PHE A 194 -12.55 1.69 -6.88
C PHE A 194 -12.12 0.64 -5.87
N VAL A 195 -10.81 0.41 -5.77
CA VAL A 195 -10.19 -0.44 -4.77
C VAL A 195 -9.12 0.37 -4.03
N ALA A 196 -9.26 0.47 -2.72
CA ALA A 196 -8.27 1.08 -1.84
C ALA A 196 -7.40 -0.02 -1.22
N VAL A 197 -6.12 -0.04 -1.58
CA VAL A 197 -5.17 -1.02 -1.07
C VAL A 197 -4.45 -0.45 0.15
N CYS A 198 -4.68 -1.06 1.32
CA CYS A 198 -4.22 -0.54 2.59
C CYS A 198 -4.07 -1.64 3.64
N ASP A 199 -2.90 -1.71 4.29
CA ASP A 199 -2.65 -2.63 5.41
C ASP A 199 -2.93 -2.01 6.78
N VAL A 200 -3.30 -0.72 6.79
CA VAL A 200 -3.58 0.03 8.01
C VAL A 200 -5.07 0.01 8.32
N VAL A 201 -5.43 -0.47 9.50
CA VAL A 201 -6.81 -0.49 9.99
C VAL A 201 -7.19 0.76 10.81
N ALA A 202 -6.36 1.80 10.79
CA ALA A 202 -6.57 3.01 11.56
C ALA A 202 -7.93 3.66 11.25
N PRO A 203 -8.70 4.07 12.28
CA PRO A 203 -9.89 4.88 12.09
C PRO A 203 -9.54 6.30 11.61
N LEU A 204 -10.53 7.05 11.17
CA LEU A 204 -10.29 8.44 10.78
C LEU A 204 -9.89 9.30 11.98
N CYS A 205 -10.60 9.17 13.08
CA CYS A 205 -10.50 9.99 14.29
C CYS A 205 -10.06 9.20 15.51
N GLY A 206 -9.63 9.93 16.54
CA GLY A 206 -9.24 9.37 17.84
C GLY A 206 -7.74 9.15 17.99
N PRO A 207 -7.30 8.61 19.15
CA PRO A 207 -5.88 8.46 19.47
C PRO A 207 -5.09 7.62 18.46
N ASP A 208 -5.75 6.65 17.85
CA ASP A 208 -5.20 5.78 16.80
C ASP A 208 -5.56 6.25 15.39
N GLY A 209 -6.16 7.44 15.27
CA GLY A 209 -6.63 8.04 14.02
C GLY A 209 -5.55 8.65 13.15
N ALA A 210 -5.97 9.12 11.98
CA ALA A 210 -5.10 9.65 10.93
C ALA A 210 -4.19 10.80 11.40
N ALA A 211 -4.73 11.75 12.15
CA ALA A 211 -4.00 12.93 12.61
C ALA A 211 -3.07 12.62 13.80
N LEU A 212 -3.62 12.06 14.88
CA LEU A 212 -2.89 11.91 16.14
C LEU A 212 -1.80 10.84 16.08
N ARG A 213 -2.07 9.72 15.42
CA ARG A 213 -1.11 8.60 15.32
C ARG A 213 -0.08 8.78 14.21
N TYR A 214 -0.51 9.24 13.04
CA TYR A 214 0.34 9.28 11.84
C TYR A 214 0.81 10.69 11.46
N GLY A 215 0.26 11.74 12.07
CA GLY A 215 0.66 13.12 11.83
C GLY A 215 2.12 13.42 12.16
N PRO A 216 2.68 12.94 13.29
CA PRO A 216 4.06 13.23 13.68
C PRO A 216 5.09 12.82 12.62
N GLN A 217 4.96 11.66 11.99
CA GLN A 217 5.87 11.21 10.92
C GLN A 217 5.79 12.09 9.66
N LYS A 218 4.69 12.83 9.48
CA LYS A 218 4.47 13.76 8.37
C LYS A 218 4.91 15.20 8.71
N GLY A 219 5.41 15.42 9.91
CA GLY A 219 5.92 16.74 10.37
C GLY A 219 4.95 17.53 11.25
N MET A 220 3.84 16.92 11.71
CA MET A 220 2.94 17.61 12.66
C MET A 220 3.55 17.67 14.06
N ASP A 221 3.47 18.84 14.67
CA ASP A 221 3.52 18.94 16.12
C ASP A 221 2.15 18.58 16.75
N ARG A 222 2.11 18.59 18.08
CA ARG A 222 0.90 18.23 18.82
C ARG A 222 -0.27 19.18 18.53
N TYR A 223 -0.03 20.49 18.41
CA TYR A 223 -1.09 21.47 18.18
C TYR A 223 -1.68 21.33 16.77
N MET A 224 -0.82 21.12 15.78
CA MET A 224 -1.24 20.82 14.40
C MET A 224 -2.10 19.56 14.35
N ALA A 225 -1.66 18.47 15.03
CA ALA A 225 -2.39 17.21 15.04
C ALA A 225 -3.76 17.33 15.71
N GLU A 226 -3.86 18.08 16.82
CA GLU A 226 -5.14 18.36 17.50
C GLU A 226 -6.09 19.20 16.63
N ALA A 227 -5.58 20.21 15.91
CA ALA A 227 -6.38 21.02 14.99
C ALA A 227 -6.92 20.18 13.80
N ILE A 228 -6.07 19.37 13.18
CA ILE A 228 -6.49 18.48 12.10
C ILE A 228 -7.46 17.42 12.60
N GLU A 229 -7.28 16.88 13.80
CA GLU A 229 -8.23 15.95 14.41
C GLU A 229 -9.63 16.58 14.55
N CYS A 230 -9.73 17.86 14.98
CA CYS A 230 -10.99 18.58 15.03
C CYS A 230 -11.62 18.72 13.62
N GLY A 231 -10.81 19.07 12.61
CA GLY A 231 -11.27 19.16 11.23
C GLY A 231 -11.72 17.82 10.65
N MET A 232 -11.02 16.73 10.95
CA MET A 232 -11.43 15.38 10.52
C MET A 232 -12.75 14.94 11.16
N ARG A 233 -12.98 15.28 12.44
CA ARG A 233 -14.27 15.05 13.11
C ARG A 233 -15.38 15.83 12.46
N ASN A 234 -15.18 17.13 12.18
CA ASN A 234 -16.12 17.97 11.46
C ASN A 234 -16.49 17.36 10.10
N PHE A 235 -15.51 16.96 9.31
CA PHE A 235 -15.73 16.28 8.03
C PHE A 235 -16.55 14.99 8.18
N ALA A 236 -16.23 14.16 9.17
CA ALA A 236 -16.95 12.92 9.43
C ALA A 236 -18.40 13.17 9.89
N ASP A 237 -18.64 14.21 10.68
CA ASP A 237 -19.98 14.59 11.14
C ASP A 237 -20.85 15.09 9.97
N ILE A 238 -20.31 15.96 9.12
CA ILE A 238 -21.01 16.44 7.91
C ILE A 238 -21.40 15.28 6.99
N LEU A 239 -20.46 14.35 6.77
CA LEU A 239 -20.73 13.17 5.95
C LEU A 239 -21.82 12.30 6.57
N LYS A 240 -21.74 12.04 7.88
CA LYS A 240 -22.71 11.23 8.61
C LYS A 240 -24.11 11.83 8.54
N ASP A 241 -24.24 13.16 8.70
CA ASP A 241 -25.52 13.85 8.65
C ASP A 241 -26.15 13.78 7.25
N LYS A 242 -25.34 13.83 6.17
CA LYS A 242 -25.82 13.77 4.79
C LYS A 242 -26.13 12.37 4.29
N THR A 243 -25.33 11.38 4.68
CA THR A 243 -25.33 10.04 4.05
C THR A 243 -25.66 8.91 5.03
N GLY A 244 -25.55 9.16 6.34
CA GLY A 244 -25.62 8.14 7.38
C GLY A 244 -24.33 7.33 7.57
N ILE A 245 -23.29 7.56 6.75
CA ILE A 245 -22.00 6.86 6.83
C ILE A 245 -21.15 7.50 7.93
N SER A 246 -20.73 6.71 8.93
CA SER A 246 -19.86 7.17 10.01
C SER A 246 -18.42 6.73 9.77
N LEU A 247 -17.51 7.68 9.54
CA LEU A 247 -16.08 7.44 9.35
C LEU A 247 -15.25 7.45 10.64
N HIS A 248 -15.80 7.96 11.75
CA HIS A 248 -15.02 8.19 12.99
C HIS A 248 -14.18 7.01 13.42
N GLU A 249 -14.80 5.83 13.54
CA GLU A 249 -14.18 4.59 14.02
C GLU A 249 -14.10 3.52 12.92
N MET A 250 -14.42 3.91 11.67
CA MET A 250 -14.41 2.97 10.55
C MET A 250 -12.99 2.50 10.25
N PRO A 251 -12.72 1.18 10.21
CA PRO A 251 -11.41 0.64 9.87
C PRO A 251 -10.94 1.13 8.51
N ALA A 252 -9.64 1.42 8.40
CA ALA A 252 -8.97 1.96 7.21
C ALA A 252 -9.39 3.38 6.80
N ALA A 253 -10.40 4.00 7.43
CA ALA A 253 -10.81 5.36 7.10
C ALA A 253 -9.69 6.40 7.33
N GLY A 254 -8.80 6.15 8.30
CA GLY A 254 -7.64 7.01 8.59
C GLY A 254 -6.44 6.78 7.68
N ALA A 255 -6.47 5.76 6.83
CA ALA A 255 -5.38 5.46 5.92
C ALA A 255 -5.04 6.66 5.04
N ALA A 256 -3.73 6.89 4.84
CA ALA A 256 -3.23 7.98 4.00
C ALA A 256 -3.77 9.38 4.40
N GLY A 257 -3.94 9.64 5.70
CA GLY A 257 -4.44 10.95 6.16
C GLY A 257 -5.91 11.20 5.84
N GLY A 258 -6.71 10.12 5.78
CA GLY A 258 -8.14 10.15 5.55
C GLY A 258 -8.58 9.83 4.12
N VAL A 259 -7.65 9.64 3.18
CA VAL A 259 -7.97 9.21 1.79
C VAL A 259 -8.75 7.90 1.78
N GLY A 260 -8.39 6.94 2.67
CA GLY A 260 -9.14 5.68 2.80
C GLY A 260 -10.62 5.92 3.07
N GLY A 261 -10.95 6.79 4.04
CA GLY A 261 -12.32 7.17 4.35
C GLY A 261 -13.04 7.87 3.20
N ALA A 262 -12.34 8.78 2.50
CA ALA A 262 -12.87 9.44 1.32
C ALA A 262 -13.22 8.45 0.20
N MET A 263 -12.31 7.51 -0.10
CA MET A 263 -12.56 6.49 -1.12
C MET A 263 -13.73 5.57 -0.76
N ILE A 264 -13.84 5.16 0.51
CA ILE A 264 -14.96 4.33 0.97
C ILE A 264 -16.27 5.09 0.81
N ALA A 265 -16.36 6.32 1.35
CA ALA A 265 -17.62 7.02 1.52
C ALA A 265 -18.14 7.71 0.25
N PHE A 266 -17.26 8.23 -0.59
CA PHE A 266 -17.63 9.01 -1.77
C PHE A 266 -17.51 8.22 -3.07
N LEU A 267 -16.61 7.24 -3.12
CA LEU A 267 -16.33 6.45 -4.33
C LEU A 267 -16.80 4.99 -4.21
N GLY A 268 -17.33 4.60 -3.03
CA GLY A 268 -17.76 3.22 -2.79
C GLY A 268 -16.62 2.20 -2.87
N ALA A 269 -15.39 2.62 -2.58
CA ALA A 269 -14.22 1.77 -2.75
C ALA A 269 -14.24 0.54 -1.84
N GLU A 270 -13.91 -0.62 -2.40
CA GLU A 270 -13.57 -1.82 -1.62
C GLU A 270 -12.18 -1.63 -1.01
N VAL A 271 -12.07 -1.89 0.31
CA VAL A 271 -10.76 -1.89 0.98
C VAL A 271 -10.18 -3.29 0.93
N ARG A 272 -8.96 -3.40 0.45
CA ARG A 272 -8.20 -4.66 0.41
C ARG A 272 -6.83 -4.50 1.06
N GLN A 273 -6.36 -5.57 1.69
CA GLN A 273 -4.97 -5.64 2.14
C GLN A 273 -4.03 -5.70 0.93
N GLY A 274 -2.86 -5.08 1.05
CA GLY A 274 -1.89 -5.02 -0.03
C GLY A 274 -1.41 -6.40 -0.47
N SER A 275 -1.14 -7.26 0.50
CA SER A 275 -0.78 -8.64 0.25
C SER A 275 -1.83 -9.41 -0.56
N ASP A 276 -3.12 -9.25 -0.23
CA ASP A 276 -4.20 -9.93 -0.93
C ASP A 276 -4.38 -9.39 -2.36
N ALA A 277 -4.37 -8.06 -2.53
CA ALA A 277 -4.49 -7.45 -3.84
C ALA A 277 -3.35 -7.88 -4.79
N VAL A 278 -2.14 -7.98 -4.26
CA VAL A 278 -0.98 -8.45 -5.03
C VAL A 278 -1.08 -9.93 -5.34
N LEU A 279 -1.47 -10.79 -4.38
CA LEU A 279 -1.64 -12.23 -4.61
C LEU A 279 -2.74 -12.53 -5.65
N ASP A 280 -3.83 -11.76 -5.66
CA ASP A 280 -4.85 -11.84 -6.71
C ASP A 280 -4.27 -11.47 -8.08
N ALA A 281 -3.55 -10.36 -8.14
CA ALA A 281 -2.95 -9.88 -9.39
C ALA A 281 -1.93 -10.87 -9.99
N VAL A 282 -1.18 -11.58 -9.14
CA VAL A 282 -0.24 -12.62 -9.60
C VAL A 282 -0.91 -13.98 -9.83
N CYS A 283 -2.23 -14.09 -9.73
CA CYS A 283 -2.97 -15.35 -9.85
C CYS A 283 -2.37 -16.47 -8.98
N PHE A 284 -2.09 -16.15 -7.71
CA PHE A 284 -1.32 -17.00 -6.80
C PHE A 284 -1.85 -18.44 -6.74
N GLU A 285 -3.17 -18.61 -6.61
CA GLU A 285 -3.82 -19.92 -6.50
C GLU A 285 -3.58 -20.81 -7.72
N GLU A 286 -3.48 -20.21 -8.91
CA GLU A 286 -3.17 -20.96 -10.14
C GLU A 286 -1.74 -21.49 -10.12
N HIS A 287 -0.82 -20.68 -9.65
CA HIS A 287 0.60 -21.02 -9.62
C HIS A 287 0.95 -22.08 -8.58
N ILE A 288 0.26 -22.11 -7.44
CA ILE A 288 0.52 -23.12 -6.38
C ILE A 288 -0.06 -24.50 -6.67
N LYS A 289 -0.90 -24.64 -7.70
CA LYS A 289 -1.42 -25.97 -8.10
C LYS A 289 -0.30 -26.95 -8.37
N GLY A 290 -0.29 -28.07 -7.63
CA GLY A 290 0.70 -29.12 -7.76
C GLY A 290 2.09 -28.77 -7.18
N ALA A 291 2.22 -27.72 -6.41
CA ALA A 291 3.46 -27.39 -5.71
C ALA A 291 3.73 -28.39 -4.58
N ASP A 292 4.97 -28.87 -4.47
CA ASP A 292 5.44 -29.69 -3.35
C ASP A 292 5.81 -28.84 -2.11
N LEU A 293 6.13 -27.55 -2.35
CA LEU A 293 6.56 -26.59 -1.33
C LEU A 293 6.29 -25.19 -1.80
N ILE A 294 5.88 -24.33 -0.87
CA ILE A 294 5.79 -22.89 -1.07
C ILE A 294 6.80 -22.22 -0.14
N ILE A 295 7.61 -21.31 -0.66
CA ILE A 295 8.56 -20.52 0.10
C ILE A 295 8.15 -19.07 0.03
N THR A 296 7.90 -18.49 1.19
CA THR A 296 7.63 -17.06 1.38
C THR A 296 8.70 -16.43 2.25
N GLY A 297 8.61 -15.13 2.52
CA GLY A 297 9.55 -14.48 3.44
C GLY A 297 9.41 -12.98 3.51
N GLU A 298 10.08 -12.41 4.50
CA GLU A 298 10.24 -10.98 4.72
C GLU A 298 11.54 -10.70 5.51
N GLY A 299 11.91 -9.42 5.66
CA GLY A 299 13.12 -9.04 6.41
C GLY A 299 13.09 -9.48 7.88
N ARG A 300 11.93 -9.45 8.55
CA ARG A 300 11.77 -9.79 9.97
C ARG A 300 10.42 -10.47 10.22
N ILE A 301 10.46 -11.65 10.80
CA ILE A 301 9.27 -12.37 11.25
C ILE A 301 9.13 -12.21 12.77
N ASP A 302 7.95 -11.75 13.19
CA ASP A 302 7.52 -11.54 14.57
C ASP A 302 6.02 -11.89 14.73
N CYS A 303 5.44 -11.62 15.89
CA CYS A 303 4.02 -11.86 16.11
C CYS A 303 3.11 -10.99 15.21
N GLN A 304 3.56 -9.81 14.78
CA GLN A 304 2.81 -8.93 13.87
C GLN A 304 2.77 -9.45 12.43
N THR A 305 3.59 -10.45 12.09
CA THR A 305 3.51 -11.11 10.78
C THR A 305 2.11 -11.69 10.54
N MET A 306 1.43 -12.15 11.61
CA MET A 306 0.07 -12.68 11.55
C MET A 306 -1.02 -11.61 11.40
N ASP A 307 -0.68 -10.32 11.50
CA ASP A 307 -1.63 -9.20 11.34
C ASP A 307 -1.89 -8.84 9.85
N GLY A 308 -1.66 -9.78 8.94
CA GLY A 308 -1.96 -9.63 7.51
C GLY A 308 -0.76 -9.32 6.62
N LYS A 309 0.48 -9.41 7.13
CA LYS A 309 1.67 -9.24 6.28
C LYS A 309 1.75 -10.33 5.21
N LEU A 310 2.45 -10.03 4.11
CA LEU A 310 2.55 -10.91 2.94
C LEU A 310 2.89 -12.38 3.26
N PRO A 311 3.86 -12.73 4.12
CA PRO A 311 4.12 -14.14 4.43
C PRO A 311 2.92 -14.86 5.04
N TYR A 312 2.13 -14.16 5.86
CA TYR A 312 0.92 -14.72 6.45
C TYR A 312 -0.20 -14.88 5.41
N ALA A 313 -0.41 -13.88 4.55
CA ALA A 313 -1.39 -13.96 3.47
C ALA A 313 -1.06 -15.12 2.51
N VAL A 314 0.21 -15.30 2.12
CA VAL A 314 0.67 -16.45 1.35
C VAL A 314 0.33 -17.75 2.06
N ALA A 315 0.59 -17.85 3.37
CA ALA A 315 0.34 -19.07 4.13
C ALA A 315 -1.16 -19.38 4.28
N CYS A 316 -2.00 -18.37 4.47
CA CYS A 316 -3.45 -18.52 4.56
C CYS A 316 -4.08 -18.99 3.23
N ARG A 317 -3.53 -18.53 2.10
CA ARG A 317 -4.01 -18.86 0.75
C ARG A 317 -3.37 -20.13 0.17
N ALA A 318 -2.32 -20.64 0.79
CA ALA A 318 -1.62 -21.85 0.37
C ALA A 318 -2.45 -23.09 0.70
N VAL A 319 -3.00 -23.74 -0.31
CA VAL A 319 -3.76 -24.98 -0.15
C VAL A 319 -2.98 -26.16 -0.75
N GLY A 320 -2.79 -27.21 0.05
CA GLY A 320 -2.24 -28.48 -0.43
C GLY A 320 -0.72 -28.60 -0.41
N ALA A 321 0.03 -27.54 -0.07
CA ALA A 321 1.49 -27.57 0.06
C ALA A 321 1.93 -26.91 1.36
N PRO A 322 2.99 -27.41 2.02
CA PRO A 322 3.57 -26.76 3.20
C PRO A 322 4.21 -25.42 2.83
N VAL A 323 4.07 -24.43 3.73
CA VAL A 323 4.69 -23.11 3.57
C VAL A 323 5.88 -22.99 4.49
N VAL A 324 7.00 -22.52 3.96
CA VAL A 324 8.23 -22.21 4.69
C VAL A 324 8.55 -20.73 4.54
N ALA A 325 8.80 -20.08 5.66
CA ALA A 325 9.16 -18.67 5.68
C ALA A 325 10.67 -18.49 5.82
N VAL A 326 11.29 -17.77 4.87
CA VAL A 326 12.69 -17.33 4.91
C VAL A 326 12.72 -15.89 5.41
N CYS A 327 13.54 -15.57 6.40
CA CYS A 327 13.59 -14.21 6.94
C CYS A 327 15.00 -13.77 7.31
N GLY A 328 15.26 -12.47 7.27
CA GLY A 328 16.52 -11.90 7.75
C GLY A 328 16.76 -12.26 9.21
N CYS A 329 15.77 -11.99 10.06
CA CYS A 329 15.76 -12.40 11.46
C CYS A 329 14.34 -12.81 11.90
N SER A 330 14.26 -13.57 13.00
CA SER A 330 12.98 -13.93 13.59
C SER A 330 13.02 -13.73 15.11
N GLU A 331 11.94 -13.15 15.65
CA GLU A 331 11.71 -13.04 17.10
C GLU A 331 10.91 -14.22 17.67
N VAL A 332 10.40 -15.08 16.79
CA VAL A 332 9.63 -16.26 17.14
C VAL A 332 10.28 -17.52 16.56
N THR A 333 10.12 -18.64 17.25
CA THR A 333 10.67 -19.92 16.78
C THR A 333 9.72 -20.66 15.84
N SER A 334 8.42 -20.41 15.95
CA SER A 334 7.39 -21.01 15.10
C SER A 334 6.14 -20.13 15.08
N LEU A 335 5.39 -20.19 13.99
CA LEU A 335 4.03 -19.66 13.87
C LEU A 335 3.16 -20.77 13.28
N PRO A 336 1.86 -20.86 13.66
CA PRO A 336 1.00 -21.99 13.24
C PRO A 336 0.83 -22.12 11.73
N CYS A 337 0.96 -21.02 11.00
CA CYS A 337 0.79 -20.97 9.54
C CYS A 337 2.02 -21.46 8.75
N PHE A 338 3.19 -21.61 9.37
CA PHE A 338 4.41 -22.04 8.71
C PHE A 338 4.86 -23.43 9.15
N ALA A 339 5.22 -24.28 8.20
CA ALA A 339 5.85 -25.56 8.47
C ALA A 339 7.28 -25.39 9.02
N SER A 340 7.93 -24.26 8.73
CA SER A 340 9.24 -23.88 9.29
C SER A 340 9.52 -22.39 9.04
N ILE A 341 10.29 -21.79 9.96
CA ILE A 341 10.85 -20.44 9.79
C ILE A 341 12.37 -20.60 9.67
N LEU A 342 12.97 -19.95 8.68
CA LEU A 342 14.40 -20.04 8.37
C LEU A 342 15.06 -18.66 8.51
N PRO A 343 15.52 -18.26 9.70
CA PRO A 343 16.32 -17.07 9.85
C PRO A 343 17.68 -17.24 9.16
N VAL A 344 18.04 -16.28 8.28
CA VAL A 344 19.27 -16.39 7.49
C VAL A 344 20.44 -15.57 8.03
N THR A 345 20.17 -14.62 8.92
CA THR A 345 21.23 -13.85 9.58
C THR A 345 21.72 -14.61 10.80
N PRO A 346 23.00 -15.03 10.85
CA PRO A 346 23.57 -15.66 12.03
C PRO A 346 23.53 -14.73 13.25
N SER A 347 23.33 -15.31 14.43
CA SER A 347 23.30 -14.57 15.69
C SER A 347 24.61 -13.79 15.92
N GLY A 348 24.51 -12.54 16.37
CA GLY A 348 25.65 -11.69 16.71
C GLY A 348 26.28 -10.94 15.54
N ILE A 349 25.71 -11.02 14.34
CA ILE A 349 26.18 -10.21 13.21
C ILE A 349 25.64 -8.78 13.33
N PRO A 350 26.48 -7.73 13.24
CA PRO A 350 26.03 -6.33 13.21
C PRO A 350 25.11 -6.04 12.01
N SER A 351 24.13 -5.15 12.20
CA SER A 351 23.11 -4.82 11.19
C SER A 351 23.69 -4.38 9.84
N ASN A 352 24.79 -3.63 9.83
CA ASN A 352 25.46 -3.19 8.61
C ASN A 352 26.05 -4.35 7.78
N HIS A 353 26.44 -5.46 8.40
CA HIS A 353 26.87 -6.68 7.72
C HIS A 353 25.68 -7.55 7.30
N ALA A 354 24.63 -7.59 8.14
CA ALA A 354 23.41 -8.34 7.84
C ALA A 354 22.67 -7.75 6.61
N LEU A 355 22.70 -6.44 6.44
CA LEU A 355 22.07 -5.72 5.32
C LEU A 355 22.94 -5.67 4.05
N ASN A 356 24.10 -6.33 4.02
CA ASN A 356 24.89 -6.44 2.79
C ASN A 356 24.21 -7.41 1.81
N PRO A 357 23.81 -6.97 0.59
CA PRO A 357 23.05 -7.79 -0.35
C PRO A 357 23.73 -9.11 -0.74
N MET A 358 25.03 -9.08 -0.96
CA MET A 358 25.79 -10.30 -1.34
C MET A 358 25.84 -11.32 -0.21
N THR A 359 25.99 -10.85 1.03
CA THR A 359 26.01 -11.72 2.22
C THR A 359 24.61 -12.29 2.46
N ALA A 360 23.57 -11.48 2.41
CA ALA A 360 22.20 -11.90 2.59
C ALA A 360 21.79 -12.96 1.54
N SER A 361 22.09 -12.73 0.27
CA SER A 361 21.80 -13.69 -0.82
C SER A 361 22.50 -15.04 -0.58
N LYS A 362 23.78 -15.04 -0.20
CA LYS A 362 24.51 -16.29 0.13
C LYS A 362 23.88 -17.01 1.32
N ASN A 363 23.48 -16.28 2.34
CA ASN A 363 22.87 -16.85 3.54
C ASN A 363 21.49 -17.47 3.23
N ILE A 364 20.69 -16.81 2.39
CA ILE A 364 19.39 -17.35 1.91
C ILE A 364 19.62 -18.67 1.17
N THR A 365 20.55 -18.70 0.22
CA THR A 365 20.90 -19.91 -0.52
C THR A 365 21.30 -21.03 0.43
N ALA A 366 22.22 -20.76 1.36
CA ALA A 366 22.71 -21.76 2.32
C ALA A 366 21.59 -22.28 3.26
N ALA A 367 20.72 -21.38 3.76
CA ALA A 367 19.61 -21.77 4.61
C ALA A 367 18.61 -22.67 3.86
N THR A 368 18.31 -22.34 2.60
CA THR A 368 17.45 -23.12 1.72
C THR A 368 18.05 -24.52 1.48
N VAL A 369 19.33 -24.60 1.13
CA VAL A 369 20.05 -25.88 0.95
C VAL A 369 20.01 -26.74 2.22
N ASN A 370 20.30 -26.14 3.36
CA ASN A 370 20.32 -26.87 4.64
C ASN A 370 18.93 -27.39 5.02
N PHE A 371 17.88 -26.61 4.79
CA PHE A 371 16.52 -27.04 5.03
C PHE A 371 16.13 -28.21 4.11
N LEU A 372 16.39 -28.11 2.81
CA LEU A 372 16.01 -29.12 1.84
C LEU A 372 16.79 -30.45 2.02
N LYS A 373 18.06 -30.38 2.41
CA LYS A 373 18.86 -31.59 2.73
C LYS A 373 18.34 -32.39 3.93
N LYS A 374 17.70 -31.72 4.91
CA LYS A 374 17.08 -32.39 6.06
C LYS A 374 15.74 -33.09 5.68
N LYS A 375 15.12 -32.73 4.56
CA LYS A 375 13.88 -33.31 4.07
C LYS A 375 14.08 -34.41 3.02
N LYS A 376 15.34 -34.59 2.53
CA LYS A 376 15.72 -35.64 1.60
C LYS A 376 16.14 -36.91 2.37
#